data_ebd4be6441fda5b3369ba1df97d35795
#
_entry.id   ebd4be6441fda5b3369ba1df97d35795
#
_cell.length_a   1.000
_cell.length_b   1.000
_cell.length_c   1.000
_cell.angle_alpha   90.00
_cell.angle_beta   90.00
_cell.angle_gamma   90.00
#
_symmetry.space_group_name_H-M   'P 1'
#
loop_
_entity.id
_entity.type
_entity.pdbx_description
1 polymer ?
#
loop_
_entity_poly.entity_id
_entity_poly.type
_entity_poly.pdbx_seq_one_letter_code
_entity_poly.pdbx_strand_id
1 'polypeptide(L)'
;MARFKLTVEYAGTRYSGWQKQNNARTVQGELERAIADALESYEFEFQGSGRTDAGVHALRQVAHLEAHMGLPLDKLRRKLNDDLPPDIHVLSVVKAPHRFHARHAAVARSYLYQVSRRRTAFAKPYVWWVKDPLDLDVMQAAAAQFSGMHDFQSFSDDDPEDKSTAVLIDDVTIGEEGDLILIRVAGSHFLWKMVRRMVGVIVEIGRGGLPLAAIEDFLREPSAAPARLTAPASGLFLEQVFYEGDSRDVPLVSAVPVGAAR
;
A
#
# COMPACT_ATOMS: atom_id res chain seq x y z
N MET A 1 -27.79 10.84 -7.53
CA MET A 1 -26.49 10.97 -6.85
C MET A 1 -25.41 11.25 -7.88
N ALA A 2 -24.35 11.97 -7.52
CA ALA A 2 -23.19 12.20 -8.37
C ALA A 2 -22.01 11.43 -7.81
N ARG A 3 -21.08 11.02 -8.69
CA ARG A 3 -19.90 10.23 -8.28
C ARG A 3 -18.65 11.10 -8.26
N PHE A 4 -17.83 10.90 -7.22
CA PHE A 4 -16.60 11.65 -6.97
C PHE A 4 -15.44 10.68 -6.72
N LYS A 5 -14.24 11.06 -7.18
CA LYS A 5 -12.98 10.38 -6.88
C LYS A 5 -12.27 11.17 -5.79
N LEU A 6 -11.95 10.51 -4.69
CA LEU A 6 -11.14 11.05 -3.60
C LEU A 6 -9.76 10.42 -3.66
N THR A 7 -8.72 11.25 -3.46
CA THR A 7 -7.36 10.77 -3.20
C THR A 7 -7.03 11.07 -1.75
N VAL A 8 -6.55 10.08 -1.01
CA VAL A 8 -6.37 10.16 0.44
C VAL A 8 -4.97 9.65 0.80
N GLU A 9 -4.27 10.39 1.67
CA GLU A 9 -3.09 9.90 2.36
C GLU A 9 -3.38 9.60 3.84
N TYR A 10 -2.69 8.65 4.42
CA TYR A 10 -2.80 8.34 5.84
C TYR A 10 -1.60 7.62 6.43
N ALA A 11 -1.32 7.92 7.71
CA ALA A 11 -0.42 7.14 8.54
C ALA A 11 -1.19 6.03 9.26
N GLY A 12 -1.04 4.78 8.80
CA GLY A 12 -1.86 3.64 9.26
C GLY A 12 -1.57 3.15 10.68
N THR A 13 -0.54 3.66 11.37
CA THR A 13 -0.03 3.17 12.65
C THR A 13 -1.12 2.99 13.74
N ARG A 14 -2.14 3.86 13.75
CA ARG A 14 -3.21 3.87 14.77
C ARG A 14 -4.49 3.18 14.31
N TYR A 15 -4.48 2.52 13.14
CA TYR A 15 -5.67 1.97 12.52
C TYR A 15 -5.56 0.45 12.34
N SER A 16 -6.67 -0.23 12.49
CA SER A 16 -6.83 -1.66 12.18
C SER A 16 -7.02 -1.90 10.67
N GLY A 17 -6.29 -1.11 9.87
CA GLY A 17 -6.33 -1.13 8.41
C GLY A 17 -7.38 -0.18 7.81
N TRP A 18 -7.58 -0.34 6.50
CA TRP A 18 -8.52 0.47 5.73
C TRP A 18 -9.97 0.14 6.06
N GLN A 19 -10.36 -1.14 5.90
CA GLN A 19 -11.75 -1.57 5.87
C GLN A 19 -12.49 -1.32 7.18
N LYS A 20 -13.66 -0.66 7.11
CA LYS A 20 -14.55 -0.43 8.25
C LYS A 20 -14.89 -1.73 8.97
N GLN A 21 -14.82 -1.71 10.29
CA GLN A 21 -15.14 -2.78 11.22
C GLN A 21 -15.96 -2.23 12.39
N ASN A 22 -16.82 -3.05 12.96
CA ASN A 22 -17.73 -2.59 14.04
C ASN A 22 -17.01 -2.35 15.38
N ASN A 23 -15.87 -3.03 15.59
CA ASN A 23 -15.17 -3.05 16.89
C ASN A 23 -13.73 -2.53 16.81
N ALA A 24 -13.37 -1.87 15.71
CA ALA A 24 -12.01 -1.37 15.54
C ALA A 24 -11.99 -0.02 14.81
N ARG A 25 -11.03 0.82 15.17
CA ARG A 25 -10.77 2.09 14.49
C ARG A 25 -10.09 1.84 13.16
N THR A 26 -10.68 2.31 12.06
CA THR A 26 -10.23 2.08 10.70
C THR A 26 -10.24 3.38 9.88
N VAL A 27 -9.42 3.46 8.84
CA VAL A 27 -9.34 4.65 7.99
C VAL A 27 -10.67 4.92 7.28
N GLN A 28 -11.31 3.89 6.72
CA GLN A 28 -12.62 4.02 6.08
C GLN A 28 -13.70 4.49 7.06
N GLY A 29 -13.68 3.99 8.29
CA GLY A 29 -14.64 4.39 9.32
C GLY A 29 -14.55 5.88 9.69
N GLU A 30 -13.32 6.42 9.82
CA GLU A 30 -13.11 7.86 10.06
C GLU A 30 -13.55 8.71 8.86
N LEU A 31 -13.24 8.26 7.63
CA LEU A 31 -13.68 8.96 6.42
C LEU A 31 -15.20 8.96 6.28
N GLU A 32 -15.88 7.83 6.49
CA GLU A 32 -17.34 7.76 6.42
C GLU A 32 -18.01 8.64 7.48
N ARG A 33 -17.46 8.71 8.71
CA ARG A 33 -17.94 9.63 9.73
C ARG A 33 -17.82 11.08 9.26
N ALA A 34 -16.63 11.50 8.82
CA ALA A 34 -16.40 12.86 8.35
C ALA A 34 -17.27 13.21 7.12
N ILE A 35 -17.51 12.24 6.22
CA ILE A 35 -18.40 12.43 5.06
C ILE A 35 -19.84 12.62 5.54
N ALA A 36 -20.34 11.81 6.47
CA ALA A 36 -21.68 11.92 7.01
C ALA A 36 -21.89 13.29 7.68
N ASP A 37 -20.92 13.74 8.48
CA ASP A 37 -20.96 15.05 9.16
C ASP A 37 -20.88 16.21 8.15
N ALA A 38 -20.06 16.05 7.08
CA ALA A 38 -19.93 17.09 6.05
C ALA A 38 -21.18 17.23 5.18
N LEU A 39 -21.86 16.13 4.88
CA LEU A 39 -23.07 16.09 4.05
C LEU A 39 -24.36 16.25 4.87
N GLU A 40 -24.28 16.18 6.20
CA GLU A 40 -25.43 16.11 7.12
C GLU A 40 -26.41 14.97 6.73
N SER A 41 -25.85 13.86 6.23
CA SER A 41 -26.59 12.71 5.70
C SER A 41 -25.74 11.44 5.74
N TYR A 42 -26.42 10.31 5.94
CA TYR A 42 -25.86 8.96 5.81
C TYR A 42 -26.22 8.29 4.47
N GLU A 43 -26.88 9.02 3.57
CA GLU A 43 -27.28 8.50 2.25
C GLU A 43 -26.15 8.72 1.24
N PHE A 44 -25.12 7.87 1.33
CA PHE A 44 -24.00 7.84 0.38
C PHE A 44 -23.39 6.44 0.29
N GLU A 45 -22.71 6.16 -0.83
CA GLU A 45 -21.83 5.01 -0.99
C GLU A 45 -20.37 5.48 -0.97
N PHE A 46 -19.52 4.81 -0.18
CA PHE A 46 -18.10 5.12 -0.11
C PHE A 46 -17.25 3.84 -0.15
N GLN A 47 -16.37 3.72 -1.15
CA GLN A 47 -15.57 2.52 -1.34
C GLN A 47 -14.14 2.83 -1.82
N GLY A 48 -13.14 2.19 -1.19
CA GLY A 48 -11.72 2.30 -1.57
C GLY A 48 -11.33 1.40 -2.74
N SER A 49 -10.19 1.73 -3.39
CA SER A 49 -9.61 0.94 -4.49
C SER A 49 -9.03 -0.40 -4.03
N GLY A 50 -8.71 -0.53 -2.77
CA GLY A 50 -8.15 -1.72 -2.15
C GLY A 50 -8.10 -1.58 -0.63
N ARG A 51 -7.77 -2.68 0.04
CA ARG A 51 -7.57 -2.72 1.48
C ARG A 51 -6.08 -2.63 1.79
N THR A 52 -5.74 -1.94 2.86
CA THR A 52 -4.43 -2.00 3.51
C THR A 52 -4.59 -2.66 4.88
N ASP A 53 -3.59 -3.42 5.29
CA ASP A 53 -3.58 -4.09 6.60
C ASP A 53 -3.41 -3.09 7.75
N ALA A 54 -3.62 -3.56 8.98
CA ALA A 54 -3.34 -2.80 10.19
C ALA A 54 -1.87 -2.31 10.19
N GLY A 55 -1.68 -1.02 10.46
CA GLY A 55 -0.37 -0.39 10.50
C GLY A 55 0.24 0.01 9.15
N VAL A 56 -0.37 -0.39 8.02
CA VAL A 56 0.08 -0.01 6.67
C VAL A 56 -0.38 1.39 6.33
N HIS A 57 0.50 2.18 5.71
CA HIS A 57 0.26 3.55 5.29
C HIS A 57 -0.23 3.65 3.85
N ALA A 58 -0.65 4.84 3.44
CA ALA A 58 -0.88 5.16 2.04
C ALA A 58 -0.47 6.60 1.73
N LEU A 59 0.19 6.80 0.59
CA LEU A 59 0.50 8.12 0.05
C LEU A 59 -0.64 8.61 -0.85
N ARG A 60 -1.27 7.71 -1.61
CA ARG A 60 -2.32 8.05 -2.58
C ARG A 60 -3.36 6.93 -2.73
N GLN A 61 -4.00 6.55 -1.63
CA GLN A 61 -5.19 5.70 -1.70
C GLN A 61 -6.30 6.42 -2.47
N VAL A 62 -7.03 5.69 -3.30
CA VAL A 62 -8.18 6.23 -4.04
C VAL A 62 -9.48 5.59 -3.54
N ALA A 63 -10.49 6.43 -3.34
CA ALA A 63 -11.85 5.99 -3.06
C ALA A 63 -12.84 6.69 -3.98
N HIS A 64 -14.03 6.09 -4.19
CA HIS A 64 -15.15 6.80 -4.77
C HIS A 64 -16.24 7.05 -3.73
N LEU A 65 -16.86 8.20 -3.86
CA LEU A 65 -18.04 8.63 -3.11
C LEU A 65 -19.17 8.83 -4.09
N GLU A 66 -20.32 8.21 -3.85
CA GLU A 66 -21.57 8.51 -4.54
C GLU A 66 -22.54 9.15 -3.57
N ALA A 67 -22.92 10.41 -3.82
CA ALA A 67 -23.75 11.19 -2.91
C ALA A 67 -24.56 12.27 -3.64
N HIS A 68 -25.57 12.78 -2.98
CA HIS A 68 -26.17 14.08 -3.31
C HIS A 68 -25.23 15.18 -2.77
N MET A 69 -24.77 16.08 -3.67
CA MET A 69 -23.79 17.09 -3.31
C MET A 69 -24.41 18.48 -3.35
N GLY A 70 -24.55 19.08 -2.19
CA GLY A 70 -24.99 20.48 -2.02
C GLY A 70 -23.83 21.47 -1.84
N LEU A 71 -22.59 20.97 -1.72
CA LEU A 71 -21.40 21.79 -1.44
C LEU A 71 -20.44 21.82 -2.64
N PRO A 72 -19.70 22.92 -2.88
CA PRO A 72 -18.54 22.93 -3.77
C PRO A 72 -17.47 21.94 -3.30
N LEU A 73 -16.79 21.26 -4.24
CA LEU A 73 -15.84 20.17 -3.92
C LEU A 73 -14.63 20.62 -3.09
N ASP A 74 -14.17 21.85 -3.29
CA ASP A 74 -13.10 22.44 -2.48
C ASP A 74 -13.55 22.70 -1.03
N LYS A 75 -14.80 23.08 -0.81
CA LYS A 75 -15.39 23.23 0.52
C LYS A 75 -15.58 21.88 1.20
N LEU A 76 -16.05 20.88 0.44
CA LEU A 76 -16.16 19.51 0.96
C LEU A 76 -14.79 19.01 1.41
N ARG A 77 -13.73 19.12 0.57
CA ARG A 77 -12.39 18.71 0.93
C ARG A 77 -11.87 19.38 2.21
N ARG A 78 -12.09 20.70 2.35
CA ARG A 78 -11.68 21.41 3.59
C ARG A 78 -12.44 20.90 4.79
N LYS A 79 -13.77 20.80 4.71
CA LYS A 79 -14.62 20.32 5.82
C LYS A 79 -14.22 18.92 6.25
N LEU A 80 -13.93 18.01 5.29
CA LEU A 80 -13.41 16.68 5.61
C LEU A 80 -12.09 16.74 6.37
N ASN A 81 -11.14 17.56 5.92
CA ASN A 81 -9.82 17.67 6.56
C ASN A 81 -9.87 18.38 7.92
N ASP A 82 -10.86 19.24 8.16
CA ASP A 82 -11.08 19.88 9.46
C ASP A 82 -11.64 18.89 10.50
N ASP A 83 -12.43 17.90 10.06
CA ASP A 83 -13.09 16.90 10.91
C ASP A 83 -12.27 15.60 11.07
N LEU A 84 -11.35 15.31 10.14
CA LEU A 84 -10.54 14.10 10.16
C LEU A 84 -9.42 14.19 11.20
N PRO A 85 -9.00 13.05 11.77
CA PRO A 85 -7.78 13.00 12.56
C PRO A 85 -6.56 13.44 11.75
N PRO A 86 -5.53 14.05 12.39
CA PRO A 86 -4.37 14.62 11.70
C PRO A 86 -3.49 13.61 10.94
N ASP A 87 -3.73 12.33 11.14
CA ASP A 87 -3.06 11.21 10.46
C ASP A 87 -3.86 10.65 9.26
N ILE A 88 -4.96 11.32 8.86
CA ILE A 88 -5.70 11.08 7.61
C ILE A 88 -5.92 12.42 6.90
N HIS A 89 -5.59 12.51 5.62
CA HIS A 89 -5.76 13.73 4.84
C HIS A 89 -6.35 13.45 3.44
N VAL A 90 -7.40 14.18 3.07
CA VAL A 90 -7.98 14.15 1.73
C VAL A 90 -7.22 15.13 0.84
N LEU A 91 -6.38 14.60 -0.05
CA LEU A 91 -5.54 15.37 -0.98
C LEU A 91 -6.39 16.04 -2.06
N SER A 92 -7.38 15.32 -2.62
CA SER A 92 -8.24 15.84 -3.67
C SER A 92 -9.63 15.22 -3.63
N VAL A 93 -10.61 15.98 -4.09
CA VAL A 93 -11.97 15.53 -4.43
C VAL A 93 -12.30 16.06 -5.81
N VAL A 94 -12.54 15.17 -6.77
CA VAL A 94 -12.87 15.55 -8.14
C VAL A 94 -14.11 14.81 -8.62
N LYS A 95 -14.88 15.43 -9.54
CA LYS A 95 -16.02 14.77 -10.17
C LYS A 95 -15.53 13.60 -11.03
N ALA A 96 -16.18 12.47 -10.92
CA ALA A 96 -15.88 11.28 -11.71
C ALA A 96 -17.09 10.86 -12.56
N PRO A 97 -16.86 10.17 -13.70
CA PRO A 97 -17.96 9.56 -14.46
C PRO A 97 -18.76 8.61 -13.57
N HIS A 98 -20.07 8.50 -13.80
CA HIS A 98 -20.94 7.62 -12.99
C HIS A 98 -20.47 6.15 -12.96
N ARG A 99 -19.89 5.66 -14.06
CA ARG A 99 -19.31 4.30 -14.17
C ARG A 99 -17.96 4.10 -13.46
N PHE A 100 -17.33 5.19 -12.96
CA PHE A 100 -16.05 5.07 -12.26
C PHE A 100 -16.22 4.27 -10.98
N HIS A 101 -15.40 3.24 -10.83
CA HIS A 101 -15.34 2.43 -9.59
C HIS A 101 -13.89 2.33 -9.13
N ALA A 102 -13.59 2.87 -7.95
CA ALA A 102 -12.21 2.99 -7.45
C ALA A 102 -11.42 1.66 -7.50
N ARG A 103 -12.08 0.52 -7.22
CA ARG A 103 -11.45 -0.80 -7.22
C ARG A 103 -11.39 -1.43 -8.62
N HIS A 104 -12.51 -1.45 -9.35
CA HIS A 104 -12.64 -2.22 -10.60
C HIS A 104 -12.09 -1.48 -11.81
N ALA A 105 -12.05 -0.14 -11.79
CA ALA A 105 -11.44 0.64 -12.85
C ALA A 105 -9.91 0.80 -12.69
N ALA A 106 -9.34 0.38 -11.57
CA ALA A 106 -7.90 0.44 -11.36
C ALA A 106 -7.19 -0.65 -12.18
N VAL A 107 -6.19 -0.23 -12.97
CA VAL A 107 -5.42 -1.09 -13.87
C VAL A 107 -4.12 -1.59 -13.24
N ALA A 108 -3.57 -0.85 -12.26
CA ALA A 108 -2.41 -1.27 -11.48
C ALA A 108 -2.36 -0.56 -10.11
N ARG A 109 -1.49 -1.05 -9.23
CA ARG A 109 -1.12 -0.42 -7.96
C ARG A 109 0.37 -0.52 -7.78
N SER A 110 0.96 0.47 -7.10
CA SER A 110 2.33 0.38 -6.59
C SER A 110 2.35 0.49 -5.08
N TYR A 111 3.27 -0.25 -4.49
CA TYR A 111 3.60 -0.18 -3.08
C TYR A 111 5.06 0.18 -2.91
N LEU A 112 5.35 1.08 -1.99
CA LEU A 112 6.69 1.44 -1.56
C LEU A 112 6.95 0.81 -0.19
N TYR A 113 8.10 0.17 -0.02
CA TYR A 113 8.57 -0.31 1.27
C TYR A 113 9.90 0.35 1.62
N GLN A 114 10.03 0.83 2.86
CA GLN A 114 11.22 1.49 3.38
C GLN A 114 11.93 0.60 4.39
N VAL A 115 13.14 0.14 4.05
CA VAL A 115 14.07 -0.55 4.95
C VAL A 115 15.13 0.44 5.39
N SER A 116 15.38 0.58 6.69
CA SER A 116 16.42 1.45 7.23
C SER A 116 17.62 0.65 7.69
N ARG A 117 18.83 1.03 7.23
CA ARG A 117 20.12 0.42 7.65
C ARG A 117 20.54 0.87 9.04
N ARG A 118 20.01 1.97 9.54
CA ARG A 118 20.26 2.44 10.91
C ARG A 118 19.00 2.55 11.74
N ARG A 119 19.17 2.44 13.04
CA ARG A 119 18.09 2.72 13.98
C ARG A 119 17.75 4.21 13.95
N THR A 120 16.45 4.53 13.84
CA THR A 120 15.94 5.90 13.88
C THR A 120 14.80 6.00 14.89
N ALA A 121 14.83 7.05 15.74
CA ALA A 121 13.77 7.31 16.71
C ALA A 121 12.55 7.98 16.03
N PHE A 122 12.80 8.92 15.11
CA PHE A 122 11.76 9.73 14.49
C PHE A 122 11.00 8.97 13.40
N ALA A 123 11.69 8.23 12.54
CA ALA A 123 11.07 7.50 11.44
C ALA A 123 10.64 6.06 11.82
N LYS A 124 10.77 5.64 13.08
CA LYS A 124 10.41 4.29 13.54
C LYS A 124 9.02 3.82 13.07
N PRO A 125 7.96 4.65 13.04
CA PRO A 125 6.64 4.22 12.57
C PRO A 125 6.55 3.99 11.06
N TYR A 126 7.56 4.40 10.29
CA TYR A 126 7.55 4.51 8.83
C TYR A 126 8.63 3.69 8.13
N VAL A 127 9.43 2.93 8.88
CA VAL A 127 10.52 2.11 8.33
C VAL A 127 10.61 0.76 9.05
N TRP A 128 11.21 -0.19 8.38
CA TRP A 128 11.71 -1.40 9.01
C TRP A 128 13.23 -1.27 9.20
N TRP A 129 13.69 -1.14 10.42
CA TRP A 129 15.12 -1.18 10.71
C TRP A 129 15.63 -2.62 10.67
N VAL A 130 16.58 -2.89 9.79
CA VAL A 130 17.32 -4.15 9.69
C VAL A 130 18.73 -3.89 10.19
N LYS A 131 19.14 -4.65 11.21
CA LYS A 131 20.46 -4.49 11.86
C LYS A 131 21.58 -5.08 11.02
N ASP A 132 21.29 -6.20 10.36
CA ASP A 132 22.28 -6.96 9.61
C ASP A 132 22.68 -6.20 8.33
N PRO A 133 23.94 -6.36 7.86
CA PRO A 133 24.32 -5.87 6.54
C PRO A 133 23.43 -6.49 5.46
N LEU A 134 23.08 -5.69 4.47
CA LEU A 134 22.27 -6.11 3.33
C LEU A 134 23.05 -5.94 2.04
N ASP A 135 23.15 -7.01 1.26
CA ASP A 135 23.74 -7.01 -0.07
C ASP A 135 22.70 -6.54 -1.09
N LEU A 136 22.87 -5.31 -1.58
CA LEU A 136 21.92 -4.68 -2.48
C LEU A 136 21.86 -5.35 -3.84
N ASP A 137 23.00 -5.81 -4.38
CA ASP A 137 23.05 -6.46 -5.69
C ASP A 137 22.29 -7.79 -5.66
N VAL A 138 22.44 -8.54 -4.57
CA VAL A 138 21.71 -9.80 -4.35
C VAL A 138 20.22 -9.52 -4.14
N MET A 139 19.84 -8.44 -3.44
CA MET A 139 18.44 -8.03 -3.28
C MET A 139 17.82 -7.63 -4.61
N GLN A 140 18.54 -6.92 -5.48
CA GLN A 140 18.05 -6.55 -6.82
C GLN A 140 17.87 -7.79 -7.71
N ALA A 141 18.81 -8.74 -7.66
CA ALA A 141 18.67 -10.02 -8.36
C ALA A 141 17.46 -10.83 -7.86
N ALA A 142 17.19 -10.80 -6.55
CA ALA A 142 16.03 -11.42 -5.94
C ALA A 142 14.73 -10.74 -6.39
N ALA A 143 14.69 -9.40 -6.39
CA ALA A 143 13.54 -8.61 -6.81
C ALA A 143 13.12 -8.91 -8.26
N ALA A 144 14.10 -9.04 -9.16
CA ALA A 144 13.86 -9.32 -10.58
C ALA A 144 13.10 -10.64 -10.83
N GLN A 145 13.24 -11.64 -9.95
CA GLN A 145 12.56 -12.94 -10.11
C GLN A 145 11.04 -12.89 -9.89
N PHE A 146 10.53 -11.83 -9.27
CA PHE A 146 9.10 -11.68 -9.06
C PHE A 146 8.35 -11.07 -10.26
N SER A 147 9.07 -10.49 -11.24
CA SER A 147 8.45 -9.86 -12.40
C SER A 147 7.82 -10.89 -13.32
N GLY A 148 6.63 -10.56 -13.83
CA GLY A 148 5.85 -11.46 -14.68
C GLY A 148 4.60 -12.02 -14.00
N MET A 149 3.97 -12.98 -14.67
CA MET A 149 2.79 -13.69 -14.16
C MET A 149 3.24 -14.91 -13.36
N HIS A 150 2.94 -14.93 -12.08
CA HIS A 150 3.27 -16.04 -11.18
C HIS A 150 2.11 -16.39 -10.26
N ASP A 151 2.16 -17.60 -9.70
CA ASP A 151 1.31 -17.99 -8.58
C ASP A 151 1.94 -17.57 -7.25
N PHE A 152 1.27 -16.66 -6.54
CA PHE A 152 1.72 -16.11 -5.26
C PHE A 152 1.07 -16.79 -4.05
N GLN A 153 0.61 -18.04 -4.15
CA GLN A 153 -0.01 -18.77 -3.05
C GLN A 153 0.88 -18.77 -1.79
N SER A 154 2.19 -19.02 -1.91
CA SER A 154 3.15 -18.98 -0.78
C SER A 154 3.27 -17.59 -0.13
N PHE A 155 2.95 -16.54 -0.88
CA PHE A 155 3.07 -15.16 -0.44
C PHE A 155 1.75 -14.55 0.05
N SER A 156 0.67 -15.32 0.15
CA SER A 156 -0.65 -14.83 0.57
C SER A 156 -1.25 -15.64 1.72
N ASP A 157 -2.14 -14.98 2.48
CA ASP A 157 -3.08 -15.63 3.39
C ASP A 157 -4.47 -15.83 2.73
N ASP A 158 -4.66 -15.42 1.45
CA ASP A 158 -5.88 -15.71 0.71
C ASP A 158 -5.97 -17.22 0.44
N ASP A 159 -7.18 -17.80 0.56
CA ASP A 159 -7.42 -19.19 0.24
C ASP A 159 -7.45 -19.38 -1.29
N PRO A 160 -6.60 -20.25 -1.85
CA PRO A 160 -6.58 -20.50 -3.29
C PRO A 160 -7.85 -21.16 -3.83
N GLU A 161 -8.65 -21.83 -2.99
CA GLU A 161 -9.94 -22.40 -3.37
C GLU A 161 -11.01 -21.31 -3.56
N ASP A 162 -10.92 -20.20 -2.79
CA ASP A 162 -11.87 -19.09 -2.86
C ASP A 162 -11.48 -18.07 -3.93
N LYS A 163 -10.18 -17.91 -4.20
CA LYS A 163 -9.67 -16.83 -5.04
C LYS A 163 -8.36 -17.20 -5.73
N SER A 164 -8.25 -16.86 -7.03
CA SER A 164 -7.00 -17.04 -7.79
C SER A 164 -5.84 -16.31 -7.10
N THR A 165 -4.72 -17.02 -6.95
CA THR A 165 -3.46 -16.51 -6.43
C THR A 165 -2.47 -16.11 -7.53
N ALA A 166 -2.88 -16.22 -8.80
CA ALA A 166 -2.10 -15.74 -9.96
C ALA A 166 -2.13 -14.22 -10.05
N VAL A 167 -0.97 -13.57 -10.02
CA VAL A 167 -0.81 -12.11 -10.08
C VAL A 167 0.25 -11.74 -11.12
N LEU A 168 -0.03 -10.69 -11.88
CA LEU A 168 0.97 -10.06 -12.75
C LEU A 168 1.69 -8.96 -11.98
N ILE A 169 2.99 -9.16 -11.74
CA ILE A 169 3.90 -8.13 -11.24
C ILE A 169 4.56 -7.46 -12.43
N ASP A 170 4.35 -6.16 -12.57
CA ASP A 170 4.92 -5.36 -13.66
C ASP A 170 6.42 -5.16 -13.43
N ASP A 171 6.80 -4.80 -12.19
CA ASP A 171 8.20 -4.55 -11.81
C ASP A 171 8.40 -4.57 -10.28
N VAL A 172 9.63 -4.92 -9.85
CA VAL A 172 10.10 -4.75 -8.48
C VAL A 172 11.43 -4.00 -8.52
N THR A 173 11.37 -2.71 -8.24
CA THR A 173 12.54 -1.80 -8.27
C THR A 173 13.14 -1.63 -6.88
N ILE A 174 14.47 -1.68 -6.77
CA ILE A 174 15.20 -1.39 -5.53
C ILE A 174 16.18 -0.26 -5.76
N GLY A 175 16.16 0.74 -4.87
CA GLY A 175 17.07 1.88 -4.86
C GLY A 175 17.47 2.30 -3.45
N GLU A 176 18.36 3.28 -3.37
CA GLU A 176 18.88 3.82 -2.12
C GLU A 176 18.62 5.31 -2.00
N GLU A 177 18.31 5.77 -0.79
CA GLU A 177 18.19 7.18 -0.44
C GLU A 177 18.68 7.40 1.00
N GLY A 178 19.87 7.98 1.16
CA GLY A 178 20.51 8.11 2.47
C GLY A 178 20.74 6.73 3.14
N ASP A 179 20.18 6.54 4.34
CA ASP A 179 20.25 5.27 5.06
C ASP A 179 19.06 4.33 4.73
N LEU A 180 18.25 4.66 3.74
CA LEU A 180 17.12 3.84 3.30
C LEU A 180 17.47 2.99 2.09
N ILE A 181 16.98 1.75 2.11
CA ILE A 181 16.74 0.94 0.91
C ILE A 181 15.24 1.03 0.62
N LEU A 182 14.90 1.47 -0.58
CA LEU A 182 13.55 1.63 -1.08
C LEU A 182 13.22 0.46 -1.99
N ILE A 183 12.12 -0.24 -1.72
CA ILE A 183 11.64 -1.37 -2.52
C ILE A 183 10.27 -1.01 -3.03
N ARG A 184 10.12 -0.78 -4.35
CA ARG A 184 8.82 -0.59 -5.00
C ARG A 184 8.37 -1.89 -5.63
N VAL A 185 7.12 -2.25 -5.43
CA VAL A 185 6.45 -3.36 -6.10
C VAL A 185 5.24 -2.82 -6.86
N ALA A 186 5.24 -2.94 -8.18
CA ALA A 186 4.14 -2.54 -9.05
C ALA A 186 3.51 -3.78 -9.72
N GLY A 187 2.17 -3.81 -9.80
CA GLY A 187 1.46 -4.95 -10.40
C GLY A 187 -0.03 -4.70 -10.56
N SER A 188 -0.71 -5.63 -11.22
CA SER A 188 -2.13 -5.54 -11.55
C SER A 188 -3.02 -5.45 -10.30
N HIS A 189 -2.77 -6.31 -9.33
CA HIS A 189 -3.43 -6.37 -8.03
C HIS A 189 -2.51 -7.07 -7.03
N PHE A 190 -2.91 -7.08 -5.76
CA PHE A 190 -2.14 -7.73 -4.69
C PHE A 190 -3.05 -8.55 -3.79
N LEU A 191 -2.51 -9.67 -3.33
CA LEU A 191 -3.15 -10.57 -2.37
C LEU A 191 -2.87 -10.12 -0.94
N TRP A 192 -3.56 -10.72 0.02
CA TRP A 192 -3.39 -10.39 1.43
C TRP A 192 -1.96 -10.68 1.92
N LYS A 193 -1.30 -9.66 2.48
CA LYS A 193 0.10 -9.66 2.97
C LYS A 193 1.18 -9.87 1.91
N MET A 194 0.83 -10.03 0.63
CA MET A 194 1.73 -10.43 -0.45
C MET A 194 3.01 -9.57 -0.50
N VAL A 195 2.88 -8.25 -0.61
CA VAL A 195 4.05 -7.35 -0.71
C VAL A 195 4.96 -7.47 0.51
N ARG A 196 4.41 -7.60 1.71
CA ARG A 196 5.20 -7.75 2.94
C ARG A 196 5.98 -9.06 2.98
N ARG A 197 5.42 -10.15 2.44
CA ARG A 197 6.12 -11.45 2.31
C ARG A 197 7.20 -11.39 1.25
N MET A 198 6.93 -10.76 0.10
CA MET A 198 7.94 -10.53 -0.95
C MET A 198 9.13 -9.76 -0.39
N VAL A 199 8.88 -8.62 0.26
CA VAL A 199 9.93 -7.81 0.90
C VAL A 199 10.69 -8.59 1.97
N GLY A 200 9.99 -9.36 2.80
CA GLY A 200 10.63 -10.19 3.82
C GLY A 200 11.59 -11.22 3.23
N VAL A 201 11.20 -11.88 2.15
CA VAL A 201 12.07 -12.84 1.42
C VAL A 201 13.25 -12.12 0.76
N ILE A 202 13.03 -10.97 0.09
CA ILE A 202 14.12 -10.17 -0.51
C ILE A 202 15.16 -9.77 0.56
N VAL A 203 14.70 -9.29 1.72
CA VAL A 203 15.60 -8.89 2.82
C VAL A 203 16.33 -10.10 3.41
N GLU A 204 15.67 -11.24 3.55
CA GLU A 204 16.29 -12.49 4.04
C GLU A 204 17.38 -12.98 3.10
N ILE A 205 17.18 -12.90 1.79
CA ILE A 205 18.18 -13.21 0.77
C ILE A 205 19.32 -12.19 0.85
N GLY A 206 19.02 -10.89 0.94
CA GLY A 206 20.02 -9.82 1.03
C GLY A 206 20.95 -9.92 2.25
N ARG A 207 20.50 -10.52 3.35
CA ARG A 207 21.35 -10.78 4.53
C ARG A 207 22.00 -12.17 4.54
N GLY A 208 21.82 -12.97 3.47
CA GLY A 208 22.42 -14.29 3.32
C GLY A 208 21.70 -15.42 4.07
N GLY A 209 20.48 -15.18 4.58
CA GLY A 209 19.70 -16.19 5.31
C GLY A 209 18.95 -17.17 4.39
N LEU A 210 18.73 -16.80 3.13
CA LEU A 210 18.16 -17.65 2.09
C LEU A 210 18.98 -17.58 0.80
N PRO A 211 19.06 -18.68 0.02
CA PRO A 211 19.63 -18.65 -1.31
C PRO A 211 18.70 -17.94 -2.29
N LEU A 212 19.25 -17.33 -3.34
CA LEU A 212 18.49 -16.65 -4.40
C LEU A 212 17.45 -17.58 -5.06
N ALA A 213 17.79 -18.86 -5.26
CA ALA A 213 16.89 -19.86 -5.87
C ALA A 213 15.62 -20.14 -5.07
N ALA A 214 15.56 -19.77 -3.78
CA ALA A 214 14.38 -19.99 -2.94
C ALA A 214 13.11 -19.30 -3.48
N ILE A 215 13.24 -18.18 -4.21
CA ILE A 215 12.08 -17.49 -4.80
C ILE A 215 11.40 -18.35 -5.85
N GLU A 216 12.18 -18.94 -6.76
CA GLU A 216 11.65 -19.84 -7.79
C GLU A 216 10.93 -21.03 -7.16
N ASP A 217 11.49 -21.62 -6.11
CA ASP A 217 10.84 -22.71 -5.38
C ASP A 217 9.51 -22.27 -4.75
N PHE A 218 9.46 -21.09 -4.11
CA PHE A 218 8.24 -20.57 -3.49
C PHE A 218 7.15 -20.16 -4.51
N LEU A 219 7.54 -19.79 -5.74
CA LEU A 219 6.60 -19.48 -6.82
C LEU A 219 6.10 -20.76 -7.55
N ARG A 220 6.88 -21.84 -7.50
CA ARG A 220 6.54 -23.13 -8.14
C ARG A 220 5.68 -24.02 -7.23
N GLU A 221 5.99 -24.05 -5.94
CA GLU A 221 5.36 -24.96 -4.98
C GLU A 221 4.90 -24.21 -3.72
N PRO A 222 3.72 -24.54 -3.16
CA PRO A 222 3.23 -23.93 -1.93
C PRO A 222 4.20 -24.12 -0.75
N SER A 223 4.52 -23.03 -0.05
CA SER A 223 5.42 -23.02 1.07
C SER A 223 4.97 -22.08 2.19
N ALA A 224 5.11 -22.48 3.45
CA ALA A 224 4.85 -21.63 4.60
C ALA A 224 6.06 -20.75 4.99
N ALA A 225 7.20 -20.87 4.31
CA ALA A 225 8.42 -20.12 4.65
C ALA A 225 8.24 -18.59 4.46
N PRO A 226 7.67 -18.07 3.35
CA PRO A 226 7.45 -16.64 3.20
C PRO A 226 6.54 -16.02 4.27
N ALA A 227 5.58 -16.79 4.83
CA ALA A 227 4.73 -16.31 5.91
C ALA A 227 5.50 -15.99 7.19
N ARG A 228 6.54 -16.76 7.51
CA ARG A 228 7.41 -16.55 8.68
C ARG A 228 8.33 -15.33 8.52
N LEU A 229 8.56 -14.90 7.29
CA LEU A 229 9.42 -13.77 6.92
C LEU A 229 8.63 -12.49 6.68
N THR A 230 7.32 -12.46 6.99
CA THR A 230 6.47 -11.30 6.74
C THR A 230 7.06 -10.02 7.32
N ALA A 231 7.45 -9.07 6.48
CA ALA A 231 8.00 -7.78 6.87
C ALA A 231 7.00 -6.96 7.72
N PRO A 232 7.45 -6.12 8.66
CA PRO A 232 6.58 -5.26 9.47
C PRO A 232 5.70 -4.35 8.61
N ALA A 233 4.49 -4.03 9.10
CA ALA A 233 3.57 -3.13 8.39
C ALA A 233 4.10 -1.69 8.32
N SER A 234 4.89 -1.27 9.30
CA SER A 234 5.39 0.11 9.44
C SER A 234 6.23 0.61 8.26
N GLY A 235 6.88 -0.28 7.52
CA GLY A 235 7.66 0.13 6.33
C GLY A 235 6.83 0.23 5.05
N LEU A 236 5.57 -0.23 5.04
CA LEU A 236 4.77 -0.37 3.83
C LEU A 236 3.82 0.81 3.60
N PHE A 237 3.84 1.32 2.36
CA PHE A 237 2.95 2.37 1.87
C PHE A 237 2.26 1.91 0.58
N LEU A 238 0.93 2.02 0.51
CA LEU A 238 0.26 2.06 -0.79
C LEU A 238 0.67 3.38 -1.46
N GLU A 239 1.58 3.29 -2.43
CA GLU A 239 2.19 4.46 -3.06
C GLU A 239 1.22 5.13 -4.03
N GLN A 240 0.66 4.35 -4.96
CA GLN A 240 -0.26 4.88 -5.96
C GLN A 240 -1.21 3.81 -6.50
N VAL A 241 -2.40 4.26 -6.92
CA VAL A 241 -3.38 3.48 -7.68
C VAL A 241 -3.47 4.08 -9.06
N PHE A 242 -3.28 3.27 -10.10
CA PHE A 242 -3.29 3.71 -11.49
C PHE A 242 -4.60 3.35 -12.19
N TYR A 243 -5.09 4.28 -12.97
CA TYR A 243 -6.25 4.14 -13.84
C TYR A 243 -5.84 4.28 -15.30
N GLU A 244 -6.73 3.95 -16.22
CA GLU A 244 -6.48 4.12 -17.66
C GLU A 244 -6.06 5.56 -17.99
N GLY A 245 -4.91 5.73 -18.68
CA GLY A 245 -4.34 7.01 -19.04
C GLY A 245 -3.39 7.64 -17.99
N ASP A 246 -3.29 7.06 -16.77
CA ASP A 246 -2.33 7.54 -15.77
C ASP A 246 -0.88 7.18 -16.19
N SER A 247 0.06 8.12 -16.02
CA SER A 247 1.50 7.84 -16.17
C SER A 247 1.97 6.88 -15.08
N ARG A 248 2.76 5.87 -15.46
CA ARG A 248 3.42 4.94 -14.53
C ARG A 248 4.86 5.34 -14.22
N ASP A 249 5.35 6.40 -14.84
CA ASP A 249 6.68 6.97 -14.55
C ASP A 249 6.63 7.77 -13.24
N VAL A 250 6.87 7.07 -12.14
CA VAL A 250 6.88 7.63 -10.79
C VAL A 250 8.31 7.53 -10.24
N PRO A 251 8.95 8.65 -9.83
CA PRO A 251 10.29 8.59 -9.24
C PRO A 251 10.30 7.72 -7.97
N LEU A 252 11.35 6.90 -7.79
CA LEU A 252 11.54 6.12 -6.56
C LEU A 252 12.15 7.04 -5.50
N VAL A 253 11.32 7.54 -4.61
CA VAL A 253 11.70 8.45 -3.52
C VAL A 253 11.08 8.00 -2.19
N SER A 254 11.72 8.32 -1.08
CA SER A 254 11.20 7.97 0.24
C SER A 254 9.93 8.76 0.56
N ALA A 255 8.97 8.08 1.24
CA ALA A 255 7.80 8.72 1.82
C ALA A 255 8.17 9.57 3.04
N VAL A 256 9.08 9.03 3.88
CA VAL A 256 9.63 9.71 5.05
C VAL A 256 11.15 9.52 5.00
N PRO A 257 11.93 10.59 4.70
CA PRO A 257 13.36 10.48 4.51
C PRO A 257 14.07 10.18 5.85
N VAL A 258 15.12 9.38 5.76
CA VAL A 258 16.05 9.12 6.86
C VAL A 258 17.44 9.52 6.37
N GLY A 259 17.87 10.72 6.74
CA GLY A 259 19.18 11.24 6.34
C GLY A 259 20.31 10.37 6.86
N ALA A 260 21.44 10.37 6.15
CA ALA A 260 22.65 9.69 6.58
C ALA A 260 23.08 10.16 7.98
N ALA A 261 23.59 9.23 8.79
CA ALA A 261 24.22 9.59 10.07
C ALA A 261 25.42 10.51 9.76
N ARG A 262 25.43 11.70 10.36
CA ARG A 262 26.57 12.65 10.26
C ARG A 262 27.68 12.21 11.19
#